data_ddbc12b2013688a3379a5ad4675108cb
#
_entry.id   ddbc12b2013688a3379a5ad4675108cb
#
_cell.length_a   1.000
_cell.length_b   1.000
_cell.length_c   1.000
_cell.angle_alpha   90.00
_cell.angle_beta   90.00
_cell.angle_gamma   90.00
#
_symmetry.space_group_name_H-M   'P 1'
#
loop_
_entity.id
_entity.type
_entity.pdbx_description
1 polymer ?
#
loop_
_entity_poly.entity_id
_entity_poly.type
_entity_poly.pdbx_seq_one_letter_code
_entity_poly.pdbx_strand_id
1 'polypeptide(L)'
;GGVNVCVPFTVKDPVSGLNLKSGEQHITGIQALAFWRTREDLGNGSDLQRIQRDQFMSAQVVKGVLHSGLLSNPLRLLRIVSDAAASMTTDDGMTVSDLVKIGQSFRNLASQNVQFITAPNEPWTQNSNRVQLMKPQAGQVFAAIARDMTVPRVPTTPSPGASPGASGGAQVLTTSLGNVK
;
A
#
# COMPACT_ATOMS: atom_id res chain seq x y z
N GLY A 1 -9.07 -7.27 14.33
CA GLY A 1 -8.48 -6.62 13.16
C GLY A 1 -7.64 -5.45 13.58
N GLY A 2 -6.86 -4.93 12.66
CA GLY A 2 -5.99 -3.79 12.88
C GLY A 2 -4.65 -3.98 12.18
N VAL A 3 -3.77 -2.99 12.29
CA VAL A 3 -2.44 -3.00 11.67
C VAL A 3 -1.39 -2.59 12.68
N ASN A 4 -0.20 -3.18 12.57
CA ASN A 4 0.94 -2.79 13.35
C ASN A 4 1.74 -1.72 12.59
N VAL A 5 2.00 -0.60 13.24
CA VAL A 5 2.76 0.51 12.69
C VAL A 5 3.91 0.87 13.62
N CYS A 6 5.04 1.24 13.05
CA CYS A 6 6.14 1.83 13.79
C CYS A 6 6.18 3.33 13.46
N VAL A 7 5.91 4.15 14.46
CA VAL A 7 5.83 5.61 14.32
C VAL A 7 7.16 6.21 14.79
N PRO A 8 7.92 6.91 13.93
CA PRO A 8 9.27 7.38 14.29
C PRO A 8 9.27 8.47 15.36
N PHE A 9 8.20 9.24 15.46
CA PHE A 9 8.01 10.31 16.45
C PHE A 9 6.52 10.45 16.78
N THR A 10 6.21 11.07 17.91
CA THR A 10 4.80 11.34 18.30
C THR A 10 4.15 12.27 17.29
N VAL A 11 3.01 11.85 16.75
CA VAL A 11 2.24 12.56 15.72
C VAL A 11 0.87 12.93 16.26
N LYS A 12 0.49 14.18 16.04
CA LYS A 12 -0.85 14.67 16.37
C LYS A 12 -1.35 15.56 15.23
N ASP A 13 -2.13 14.96 14.34
CA ASP A 13 -2.72 15.64 13.19
C ASP A 13 -4.22 15.87 13.44
N PRO A 14 -4.64 17.09 13.75
CA PRO A 14 -6.05 17.40 13.99
C PRO A 14 -6.91 17.29 12.74
N VAL A 15 -6.32 17.40 11.55
CA VAL A 15 -7.06 17.33 10.27
C VAL A 15 -7.50 15.91 9.98
N SER A 16 -6.62 14.93 10.15
CA SER A 16 -6.96 13.51 9.98
C SER A 16 -7.55 12.88 11.24
N GLY A 17 -7.41 13.53 12.41
CA GLY A 17 -7.74 12.98 13.72
C GLY A 17 -6.70 12.00 14.26
N LEU A 18 -5.49 11.97 13.67
CA LEU A 18 -4.43 11.10 14.10
C LEU A 18 -3.81 11.57 15.42
N ASN A 19 -3.66 10.63 16.35
CA ASN A 19 -2.96 10.87 17.61
C ASN A 19 -2.22 9.60 18.01
N LEU A 20 -0.95 9.51 17.65
CA LEU A 20 -0.08 8.36 17.92
C LEU A 20 1.21 8.80 18.62
N LYS A 21 1.64 8.00 19.57
CA LYS A 21 2.97 8.15 20.20
C LYS A 21 4.05 7.54 19.29
N SER A 22 5.30 7.89 19.54
CA SER A 22 6.43 7.21 18.90
C SER A 22 6.52 5.74 19.34
N GLY A 23 7.06 4.88 18.46
CA GLY A 23 7.27 3.46 18.69
C GLY A 23 6.29 2.56 17.96
N GLU A 24 6.35 1.28 18.29
CA GLU A 24 5.45 0.26 17.72
C GLU A 24 4.08 0.33 18.39
N GLN A 25 3.04 0.34 17.56
CA GLN A 25 1.66 0.41 18.03
C GLN A 25 0.76 -0.45 17.15
N HIS A 26 -0.22 -1.07 17.78
CA HIS A 26 -1.32 -1.73 17.08
C HIS A 26 -2.50 -0.74 16.98
N ILE A 27 -2.81 -0.32 15.77
CA ILE A 27 -3.89 0.64 15.51
C ILE A 27 -5.07 -0.02 14.79
N THR A 28 -6.27 0.39 15.15
CA THR A 28 -7.51 -0.18 14.61
C THR A 28 -8.50 0.93 14.21
N GLY A 29 -9.50 0.58 13.39
CA GLY A 29 -10.64 1.43 13.07
C GLY A 29 -10.24 2.85 12.66
N ILE A 30 -10.73 3.85 13.39
CA ILE A 30 -10.56 5.27 13.08
C ILE A 30 -9.08 5.69 13.10
N GLN A 31 -8.26 5.16 14.02
CA GLN A 31 -6.83 5.49 14.08
C GLN A 31 -6.07 4.95 12.86
N ALA A 32 -6.40 3.75 12.39
CA ALA A 32 -5.82 3.19 11.18
C ALA A 32 -6.21 4.02 9.94
N LEU A 33 -7.46 4.45 9.86
CA LEU A 33 -7.93 5.32 8.80
C LEU A 33 -7.29 6.71 8.86
N ALA A 34 -7.15 7.28 10.06
CA ALA A 34 -6.48 8.56 10.27
C ALA A 34 -5.00 8.49 9.86
N PHE A 35 -4.29 7.41 10.24
CA PHE A 35 -2.91 7.16 9.82
C PHE A 35 -2.79 7.07 8.29
N TRP A 36 -3.73 6.42 7.63
CA TRP A 36 -3.76 6.34 6.17
C TRP A 36 -3.97 7.71 5.51
N ARG A 37 -4.82 8.56 6.10
CA ARG A 37 -5.21 9.87 5.54
C ARG A 37 -4.25 11.01 5.86
N THR A 38 -3.42 10.89 6.91
CA THR A 38 -2.48 11.94 7.34
C THR A 38 -1.53 12.32 6.20
N ARG A 39 -1.39 13.61 5.93
CA ARG A 39 -0.54 14.14 4.84
C ARG A 39 0.67 14.93 5.35
N GLU A 40 0.51 15.73 6.41
CA GLU A 40 1.47 16.77 6.78
C GLU A 40 2.43 16.36 7.89
N ASP A 41 1.99 15.61 8.88
CA ASP A 41 2.78 15.33 10.08
C ASP A 41 3.58 14.02 10.04
N LEU A 42 3.54 13.26 8.95
CA LEU A 42 4.31 12.04 8.75
C LEU A 42 5.17 12.13 7.49
N GLY A 43 6.33 12.76 7.63
CA GLY A 43 7.30 12.88 6.54
C GLY A 43 7.46 14.31 6.02
N ASN A 44 7.83 14.47 4.74
CA ASN A 44 8.05 15.77 4.10
C ASN A 44 6.81 16.31 3.35
N GLY A 45 5.64 15.72 3.55
CA GLY A 45 4.40 16.10 2.88
C GLY A 45 4.32 15.76 1.39
N SER A 46 5.32 15.07 0.83
CA SER A 46 5.31 14.72 -0.60
C SER A 46 4.33 13.60 -0.92
N ASP A 47 3.73 13.66 -2.11
CA ASP A 47 2.86 12.59 -2.61
C ASP A 47 3.59 11.25 -2.75
N LEU A 48 4.90 11.25 -2.98
CA LEU A 48 5.68 10.00 -3.06
C LEU A 48 5.77 9.30 -1.71
N GLN A 49 5.95 10.03 -0.61
CA GLN A 49 5.91 9.43 0.73
C GLN A 49 4.51 8.96 1.11
N ARG A 50 3.48 9.65 0.65
CA ARG A 50 2.11 9.19 0.80
C ARG A 50 1.91 7.84 0.08
N ILE A 51 2.35 7.69 -1.17
CA ILE A 51 2.29 6.42 -1.90
C ILE A 51 2.98 5.29 -1.11
N GLN A 52 4.15 5.55 -0.52
CA GLN A 52 4.84 4.55 0.30
C GLN A 52 4.01 4.13 1.52
N ARG A 53 3.37 5.08 2.20
CA ARG A 53 2.49 4.79 3.34
C ARG A 53 1.24 4.04 2.90
N ASP A 54 0.65 4.41 1.77
CA ASP A 54 -0.50 3.72 1.19
C ASP A 54 -0.15 2.27 0.84
N GLN A 55 1.04 2.03 0.26
CA GLN A 55 1.55 0.68 0.00
C GLN A 55 1.78 -0.11 1.28
N PHE A 56 2.39 0.51 2.30
CA PHE A 56 2.59 -0.12 3.61
C PHE A 56 1.26 -0.53 4.24
N MET A 57 0.29 0.37 4.30
CA MET A 57 -1.03 0.09 4.88
C MET A 57 -1.76 -1.01 4.10
N SER A 58 -1.74 -0.95 2.77
CA SER A 58 -2.32 -1.99 1.92
C SER A 58 -1.66 -3.34 2.18
N ALA A 59 -0.33 -3.37 2.31
CA ALA A 59 0.42 -4.59 2.62
C ALA A 59 0.01 -5.18 3.99
N GLN A 60 -0.15 -4.35 5.01
CA GLN A 60 -0.59 -4.80 6.34
C GLN A 60 -2.02 -5.36 6.30
N VAL A 61 -2.92 -4.73 5.56
CA VAL A 61 -4.30 -5.23 5.38
C VAL A 61 -4.28 -6.58 4.67
N VAL A 62 -3.57 -6.71 3.56
CA VAL A 62 -3.44 -7.98 2.81
C VAL A 62 -2.84 -9.06 3.72
N LYS A 63 -1.77 -8.76 4.45
CA LYS A 63 -1.16 -9.69 5.40
C LYS A 63 -2.17 -10.14 6.46
N GLY A 64 -2.92 -9.21 7.03
CA GLY A 64 -3.96 -9.51 8.01
C GLY A 64 -5.04 -10.44 7.46
N VAL A 65 -5.50 -10.22 6.23
CA VAL A 65 -6.49 -11.07 5.57
C VAL A 65 -5.93 -12.47 5.30
N LEU A 66 -4.72 -12.58 4.76
CA LEU A 66 -4.11 -13.86 4.39
C LEU A 66 -3.79 -14.72 5.63
N HIS A 67 -3.34 -14.12 6.75
CA HIS A 67 -2.97 -14.85 7.97
C HIS A 67 -4.15 -15.13 8.92
N SER A 68 -5.28 -14.47 8.73
CA SER A 68 -6.44 -14.63 9.62
C SER A 68 -7.27 -15.91 9.40
N GLY A 69 -6.94 -16.72 8.39
CA GLY A 69 -7.75 -17.85 7.97
C GLY A 69 -9.12 -17.45 7.38
N LEU A 70 -9.34 -16.18 7.10
CA LEU A 70 -10.58 -15.64 6.55
C LEU A 70 -10.91 -16.26 5.19
N LEU A 71 -9.91 -16.42 4.34
CA LEU A 71 -10.07 -16.99 3.00
C LEU A 71 -10.38 -18.50 3.02
N SER A 72 -10.02 -19.20 4.10
CA SER A 72 -10.27 -20.63 4.26
C SER A 72 -11.66 -20.93 4.81
N ASN A 73 -12.36 -19.94 5.37
CA ASN A 73 -13.70 -20.09 5.92
C ASN A 73 -14.74 -19.43 5.00
N PRO A 74 -15.58 -20.21 4.29
CA PRO A 74 -16.52 -19.69 3.31
C PRO A 74 -17.54 -18.70 3.88
N LEU A 75 -17.97 -18.89 5.12
CA LEU A 75 -18.94 -17.99 5.76
C LEU A 75 -18.30 -16.64 6.12
N ARG A 76 -17.04 -16.65 6.57
CA ARG A 76 -16.28 -15.42 6.85
C ARG A 76 -15.95 -14.68 5.55
N LEU A 77 -15.55 -15.41 4.52
CA LEU A 77 -15.30 -14.83 3.20
C LEU A 77 -16.56 -14.15 2.66
N LEU A 78 -17.70 -14.83 2.70
CA LEU A 78 -18.96 -14.26 2.24
C LEU A 78 -19.34 -12.98 3.00
N ARG A 79 -19.12 -12.95 4.32
CA ARG A 79 -19.38 -11.75 5.13
C ARG A 79 -18.50 -10.58 4.69
N ILE A 80 -17.20 -10.79 4.52
CA ILE A 80 -16.27 -9.75 4.08
C ILE A 80 -16.64 -9.24 2.68
N VAL A 81 -16.97 -10.15 1.76
CA VAL A 81 -17.40 -9.77 0.41
C VAL A 81 -18.70 -8.98 0.46
N SER A 82 -19.65 -9.38 1.32
CA SER A 82 -20.90 -8.64 1.51
C SER A 82 -20.68 -7.25 2.10
N ASP A 83 -19.82 -7.13 3.12
CA ASP A 83 -19.48 -5.85 3.75
C ASP A 83 -18.74 -4.93 2.77
N ALA A 84 -17.83 -5.49 1.96
CA ALA A 84 -17.16 -4.75 0.90
C ALA A 84 -18.14 -4.28 -0.19
N ALA A 85 -19.02 -5.16 -0.65
CA ALA A 85 -20.04 -4.82 -1.63
C ALA A 85 -20.99 -3.72 -1.13
N ALA A 86 -21.36 -3.77 0.16
CA ALA A 86 -22.20 -2.73 0.77
C ALA A 86 -21.51 -1.36 0.90
N SER A 87 -20.16 -1.34 0.91
CA SER A 87 -19.36 -0.11 1.02
C SER A 87 -18.91 0.47 -0.31
N MET A 88 -19.18 -0.23 -1.42
CA MET A 88 -18.73 0.14 -2.77
C MET A 88 -19.92 0.29 -3.70
N THR A 89 -19.85 1.25 -4.60
CA THR A 89 -20.75 1.28 -5.75
C THR A 89 -20.04 0.57 -6.91
N THR A 90 -20.64 -0.50 -7.40
CA THR A 90 -20.15 -1.25 -8.56
C THR A 90 -21.04 -0.95 -9.76
N ASP A 91 -20.56 -1.29 -10.94
CA ASP A 91 -21.39 -1.25 -12.15
C ASP A 91 -22.48 -2.33 -12.12
N ASP A 92 -23.49 -2.16 -12.96
CA ASP A 92 -24.65 -3.05 -13.02
C ASP A 92 -24.30 -4.49 -13.46
N GLY A 93 -23.11 -4.68 -14.02
CA GLY A 93 -22.61 -5.99 -14.48
C GLY A 93 -21.93 -6.82 -13.41
N MET A 94 -21.52 -6.21 -12.27
CA MET A 94 -20.79 -6.92 -11.22
C MET A 94 -21.74 -7.52 -10.18
N THR A 95 -21.77 -8.83 -10.09
CA THR A 95 -22.59 -9.56 -9.12
C THR A 95 -21.82 -9.91 -7.85
N VAL A 96 -22.52 -10.18 -6.75
CA VAL A 96 -21.90 -10.72 -5.51
C VAL A 96 -21.17 -12.04 -5.79
N SER A 97 -21.69 -12.85 -6.74
CA SER A 97 -21.03 -14.09 -7.16
C SER A 97 -19.66 -13.82 -7.77
N ASP A 98 -19.51 -12.76 -8.55
CA ASP A 98 -18.23 -12.40 -9.18
C ASP A 98 -17.23 -11.89 -8.10
N LEU A 99 -17.68 -11.11 -7.13
CA LEU A 99 -16.86 -10.73 -5.99
C LEU A 99 -16.40 -11.95 -5.17
N VAL A 100 -17.28 -12.93 -4.95
CA VAL A 100 -16.91 -14.20 -4.28
C VAL A 100 -15.86 -14.95 -5.11
N LYS A 101 -16.00 -15.06 -6.43
CA LYS A 101 -15.01 -15.71 -7.29
C LYS A 101 -13.64 -15.00 -7.21
N ILE A 102 -13.65 -13.67 -7.25
CA ILE A 102 -12.43 -12.86 -7.04
C ILE A 102 -11.81 -13.16 -5.68
N GLY A 103 -12.61 -13.13 -4.60
CA GLY A 103 -12.11 -13.48 -3.26
C GLY A 103 -11.56 -14.89 -3.18
N GLN A 104 -12.18 -15.84 -3.86
CA GLN A 104 -11.71 -17.23 -3.92
C GLN A 104 -10.40 -17.38 -4.70
N SER A 105 -10.16 -16.57 -5.72
CA SER A 105 -8.90 -16.61 -6.48
C SER A 105 -7.68 -16.27 -5.62
N PHE A 106 -7.88 -15.51 -4.53
CA PHE A 106 -6.83 -15.17 -3.58
C PHE A 106 -6.57 -16.24 -2.51
N ARG A 107 -7.33 -17.34 -2.45
CA ARG A 107 -7.18 -18.36 -1.39
C ARG A 107 -5.80 -19.01 -1.37
N ASN A 108 -5.17 -19.15 -2.53
CA ASN A 108 -3.85 -19.75 -2.68
C ASN A 108 -2.73 -18.69 -2.79
N LEU A 109 -3.07 -17.42 -2.59
CA LEU A 109 -2.09 -16.34 -2.63
C LEU A 109 -1.23 -16.37 -1.37
N ALA A 110 0.03 -16.68 -1.54
CA ALA A 110 1.02 -16.56 -0.47
C ALA A 110 1.43 -15.09 -0.31
N SER A 111 1.63 -14.63 0.92
CA SER A 111 1.96 -13.24 1.20
C SER A 111 3.23 -12.77 0.49
N GLN A 112 4.21 -13.66 0.29
CA GLN A 112 5.45 -13.37 -0.45
C GLN A 112 5.24 -13.10 -1.95
N ASN A 113 4.07 -13.46 -2.49
CA ASN A 113 3.74 -13.25 -3.90
C ASN A 113 3.04 -11.90 -4.15
N VAL A 114 2.76 -11.15 -3.09
CA VAL A 114 2.15 -9.80 -3.20
C VAL A 114 3.27 -8.76 -3.21
N GLN A 115 3.31 -7.96 -4.27
CA GLN A 115 4.28 -6.90 -4.45
C GLN A 115 3.57 -5.57 -4.71
N PHE A 116 4.01 -4.53 -4.01
CA PHE A 116 3.58 -3.16 -4.26
C PHE A 116 4.72 -2.42 -4.92
N ILE A 117 4.46 -1.84 -6.07
CA ILE A 117 5.49 -1.22 -6.90
C ILE A 117 5.09 0.20 -7.24
N THR A 118 5.98 1.14 -6.96
CA THR A 118 5.85 2.51 -7.48
C THR A 118 6.45 2.54 -8.87
N ALA A 119 5.72 3.05 -9.86
CA ALA A 119 6.25 3.22 -11.19
C ALA A 119 7.51 4.11 -11.16
N PRO A 120 8.60 3.73 -11.85
CA PRO A 120 9.82 4.52 -11.91
C PRO A 120 9.53 5.94 -12.38
N ASN A 121 9.95 6.90 -11.57
CA ASN A 121 9.70 8.31 -11.80
C ASN A 121 10.89 9.16 -11.42
N GLU A 122 10.95 10.36 -11.96
CA GLU A 122 11.99 11.36 -11.73
C GLU A 122 11.35 12.75 -11.58
N PRO A 123 12.05 13.72 -10.95
CA PRO A 123 11.56 15.09 -10.88
C PRO A 123 11.34 15.67 -12.28
N TRP A 124 10.22 16.36 -12.48
CA TRP A 124 9.95 17.02 -13.74
C TRP A 124 10.71 18.34 -13.81
N THR A 125 11.56 18.47 -14.81
CA THR A 125 12.48 19.64 -14.95
C THR A 125 11.76 20.98 -15.10
N GLN A 126 10.52 20.98 -15.63
CA GLN A 126 9.73 22.20 -15.80
C GLN A 126 8.96 22.61 -14.54
N ASN A 127 8.79 21.71 -13.57
CA ASN A 127 8.09 21.98 -12.31
C ASN A 127 8.59 21.02 -11.23
N SER A 128 9.39 21.51 -10.30
CA SER A 128 9.98 20.73 -9.21
C SER A 128 8.95 20.09 -8.25
N ASN A 129 7.71 20.59 -8.25
CA ASN A 129 6.62 20.01 -7.44
C ASN A 129 5.91 18.83 -8.13
N ARG A 130 6.39 18.44 -9.31
CA ARG A 130 5.82 17.32 -10.08
C ARG A 130 6.88 16.29 -10.41
N VAL A 131 6.43 15.09 -10.67
CA VAL A 131 7.26 13.99 -11.19
C VAL A 131 6.77 13.56 -12.55
N GLN A 132 7.66 13.02 -13.36
CA GLN A 132 7.36 12.37 -14.62
C GLN A 132 7.83 10.92 -14.59
N LEU A 133 7.21 10.07 -15.40
CA LEU A 133 7.65 8.69 -15.53
C LEU A 133 8.99 8.62 -16.27
N MET A 134 9.91 7.83 -15.73
CA MET A 134 11.12 7.42 -16.44
C MET A 134 10.71 6.45 -17.55
N LYS A 135 10.51 6.97 -18.76
CA LYS A 135 9.84 6.24 -19.87
C LYS A 135 10.40 4.84 -20.14
N PRO A 136 11.73 4.61 -20.31
CA PRO A 136 12.21 3.25 -20.57
C PRO A 136 11.89 2.31 -19.40
N GLN A 137 12.16 2.73 -18.17
CA GLN A 137 12.02 1.89 -16.97
C GLN A 137 10.55 1.66 -16.60
N ALA A 138 9.72 2.70 -16.63
CA ALA A 138 8.28 2.56 -16.40
C ALA A 138 7.62 1.70 -17.48
N GLY A 139 8.05 1.86 -18.74
CA GLY A 139 7.60 1.01 -19.84
C GLY A 139 7.93 -0.47 -19.64
N GLN A 140 9.10 -0.79 -19.09
CA GLN A 140 9.48 -2.16 -18.75
C GLN A 140 8.57 -2.75 -17.65
N VAL A 141 8.27 -1.95 -16.61
CA VAL A 141 7.34 -2.35 -15.53
C VAL A 141 5.95 -2.64 -16.11
N PHE A 142 5.41 -1.72 -16.90
CA PHE A 142 4.08 -1.90 -17.49
C PHE A 142 4.03 -3.07 -18.48
N ALA A 143 5.08 -3.27 -19.27
CA ALA A 143 5.16 -4.40 -20.19
C ALA A 143 5.26 -5.74 -19.45
N ALA A 144 5.96 -5.80 -18.32
CA ALA A 144 6.02 -7.00 -17.49
C ALA A 144 4.64 -7.33 -16.89
N ILE A 145 3.94 -6.33 -16.34
CA ILE A 145 2.58 -6.50 -15.81
C ILE A 145 1.62 -6.98 -16.91
N ALA A 146 1.64 -6.35 -18.08
CA ALA A 146 0.76 -6.72 -19.19
C ALA A 146 0.96 -8.14 -19.72
N ARG A 147 2.16 -8.73 -19.47
CA ARG A 147 2.53 -10.09 -19.90
C ARG A 147 2.52 -11.10 -18.75
N ASP A 148 2.02 -10.70 -17.58
CA ASP A 148 2.05 -11.53 -16.34
C ASP A 148 3.46 -12.06 -16.00
N MET A 149 4.46 -11.20 -16.20
CA MET A 149 5.86 -11.50 -15.92
C MET A 149 6.32 -10.88 -14.62
N THR A 150 7.37 -11.42 -14.04
CA THR A 150 8.04 -10.82 -12.88
C THR A 150 8.51 -9.40 -13.22
N VAL A 151 8.09 -8.43 -12.42
CA VAL A 151 8.48 -7.05 -12.63
C VAL A 151 9.96 -6.85 -12.32
N PRO A 152 10.75 -6.29 -13.25
CA PRO A 152 12.18 -6.06 -13.04
C PRO A 152 12.39 -5.04 -11.91
N ARG A 153 13.40 -5.28 -11.07
CA ARG A 153 13.85 -4.28 -10.09
C ARG A 153 14.53 -3.15 -10.84
N VAL A 154 13.86 -2.01 -10.91
CA VAL A 154 14.43 -0.82 -11.53
C VAL A 154 14.94 0.10 -10.42
N PRO A 155 16.21 0.56 -10.47
CA PRO A 155 16.70 1.58 -9.54
C PRO A 155 15.85 2.83 -9.67
N THR A 156 15.30 3.32 -8.56
CA THR A 156 14.63 4.61 -8.51
C THR A 156 15.62 5.65 -8.00
N THR A 157 15.68 6.80 -8.64
CA THR A 157 16.49 7.93 -8.14
C THR A 157 15.91 8.40 -6.79
N PRO A 158 16.75 8.71 -5.78
CA PRO A 158 16.25 9.25 -4.51
C PRO A 158 15.45 10.51 -4.77
N SER A 159 14.26 10.60 -4.18
CA SER A 159 13.47 11.84 -4.25
C SER A 159 14.23 12.99 -3.61
N PRO A 160 14.34 14.18 -4.26
CA PRO A 160 14.93 15.36 -3.64
C PRO A 160 14.12 15.70 -2.37
N GLY A 161 14.77 15.66 -1.20
CA GLY A 161 14.13 15.96 0.08
C GLY A 161 14.14 14.80 1.10
N ALA A 162 14.69 13.64 0.77
CA ALA A 162 15.00 12.64 1.78
C ALA A 162 16.10 13.17 2.70
N SER A 163 15.78 13.37 3.98
CA SER A 163 16.78 13.76 4.99
C SER A 163 17.95 12.77 5.03
N PRO A 164 19.22 13.24 5.23
CA PRO A 164 20.42 12.40 5.19
C PRO A 164 20.53 11.35 6.30
N GLY A 165 19.49 11.09 7.07
CA GLY A 165 19.44 10.06 8.11
C GLY A 165 18.69 8.79 7.74
N ALA A 166 17.96 8.78 6.62
CA ALA A 166 17.35 7.57 6.09
C ALA A 166 18.26 7.03 4.99
N SER A 167 19.24 6.22 5.36
CA SER A 167 20.00 5.40 4.42
C SER A 167 19.12 4.28 3.85
N GLY A 168 18.04 4.67 3.18
CA GLY A 168 17.22 3.84 2.33
C GLY A 168 17.43 4.37 0.93
N GLY A 169 18.37 3.78 0.20
CA GLY A 169 18.37 3.92 -1.26
C GLY A 169 16.94 3.73 -1.72
N ALA A 170 16.53 4.51 -2.73
CA ALA A 170 15.22 4.40 -3.36
C ALA A 170 15.02 2.94 -3.79
N GLN A 171 14.60 2.16 -2.83
CA GLN A 171 14.18 0.81 -3.07
C GLN A 171 12.90 0.94 -3.88
N VAL A 172 12.87 0.33 -5.03
CA VAL A 172 11.63 -0.31 -5.41
C VAL A 172 11.24 -1.05 -4.14
N LEU A 173 10.35 -0.46 -3.34
CA LEU A 173 9.78 -1.14 -2.21
C LEU A 173 8.89 -2.23 -2.81
N THR A 174 9.55 -3.28 -3.30
CA THR A 174 8.97 -4.59 -3.28
C THR A 174 8.85 -4.91 -1.80
N THR A 175 7.82 -4.39 -1.16
CA THR A 175 7.42 -4.87 0.14
C THR A 175 6.90 -6.27 -0.10
N SER A 176 7.82 -7.22 -0.23
CA SER A 176 7.45 -8.62 -0.10
C SER A 176 6.97 -8.73 1.34
N LEU A 177 5.74 -9.12 1.55
CA LEU A 177 5.12 -9.28 2.87
C LEU A 177 5.90 -10.27 3.77
N GLY A 178 6.95 -10.90 3.24
CA GLY A 178 7.83 -11.81 3.97
C GLY A 178 8.88 -11.17 4.88
N ASN A 179 9.19 -9.88 4.74
CA ASN A 179 10.30 -9.22 5.45
C ASN A 179 9.88 -8.09 6.40
N VAL A 180 8.61 -7.94 6.70
CA VAL A 180 8.17 -7.03 7.76
C VAL A 180 8.09 -7.84 9.05
N LYS A 181 9.21 -7.84 9.80
CA LYS A 181 9.19 -8.22 11.21
C LYS A 181 8.50 -7.14 12.01
#